data_582ecb1ada807982db2c74620f49e688
#
_entry.id   582ecb1ada807982db2c74620f49e688
#
_cell.length_a   1.000
_cell.length_b   1.000
_cell.length_c   1.000
_cell.angle_alpha   90.00
_cell.angle_beta   90.00
_cell.angle_gamma   90.00
#
_symmetry.space_group_name_H-M   'P 1'
#
loop_
_entity.id
_entity.type
_entity.pdbx_description
1 polymer ?
#
loop_
_entity_poly.entity_id
_entity_poly.type
_entity_poly.pdbx_seq_one_letter_code
_entity_poly.pdbx_strand_id
1 'polypeptide(L)'
;MNTIKYIGMDVHVATISIAVLDANGKLIMEVTIATQTGALLDFIRGLSGTLNVSFEEGTSAHWLYTLLEPQVAKVVVCDPRQNPRRLGEKKSDRLDARKLAEWLRLGTLKPVYHGNSLGPALKELARSYRTLVSDTARVMNRLKALYRARGIGCAGTRVYSPRFRDQWLEQLREPGARARAERLYRQLDLLLPLRQEARAAMVAESRKHPAHKILCSIPALGPVRVALLLALLQTPYRFRGKRQLWTYAGLALVTRTSADYQVVGGQVTRARKPALVLGLNANHNHTLKGLFKDAAASTLAHPGPFKDFYTTRVAQGMKPELARLTLARKIAAIVLTLWKKGECFNVEHVKAQAA
;
A
#
# COMPACT_ATOMS: atom_id res chain seq x y z
N MET A 1 -14.86 38.23 12.86
CA MET A 1 -14.26 37.05 13.58
C MET A 1 -14.09 35.92 12.61
N ASN A 2 -12.87 35.36 12.53
CA ASN A 2 -12.60 34.27 11.62
C ASN A 2 -13.16 32.96 12.22
N THR A 3 -14.33 32.53 11.77
CA THR A 3 -15.04 31.38 12.31
C THR A 3 -14.49 30.09 11.67
N ILE A 4 -14.06 29.15 12.50
CA ILE A 4 -13.57 27.83 12.03
C ILE A 4 -14.79 26.96 11.71
N LYS A 5 -14.79 26.31 10.54
CA LYS A 5 -15.81 25.35 10.12
C LYS A 5 -15.19 23.99 9.85
N TYR A 6 -15.91 22.94 10.27
CA TYR A 6 -15.55 21.54 10.06
C TYR A 6 -16.56 20.91 9.12
N ILE A 7 -16.08 20.43 7.98
CA ILE A 7 -16.89 19.95 6.86
C ILE A 7 -16.60 18.46 6.69
N GLY A 8 -17.63 17.63 6.83
CA GLY A 8 -17.57 16.21 6.49
C GLY A 8 -18.31 15.96 5.19
N MET A 9 -17.71 15.15 4.33
CA MET A 9 -18.25 14.80 3.02
C MET A 9 -18.36 13.28 2.91
N ASP A 10 -19.56 12.76 2.72
CA ASP A 10 -19.79 11.38 2.30
C ASP A 10 -19.97 11.35 0.78
N VAL A 11 -19.03 10.69 0.10
CA VAL A 11 -18.79 10.83 -1.34
C VAL A 11 -19.26 9.59 -2.09
N HIS A 12 -20.28 9.75 -2.89
CA HIS A 12 -20.81 8.74 -3.81
C HIS A 12 -20.54 9.11 -5.27
N VAL A 13 -20.82 8.18 -6.18
CA VAL A 13 -20.58 8.36 -7.63
C VAL A 13 -21.35 9.55 -8.20
N ALA A 14 -22.62 9.72 -7.81
CA ALA A 14 -23.50 10.75 -8.35
C ALA A 14 -23.62 11.98 -7.44
N THR A 15 -23.52 11.80 -6.13
CA THR A 15 -23.78 12.84 -5.13
C THR A 15 -22.76 12.85 -4.00
N ILE A 16 -22.61 14.01 -3.38
CA ILE A 16 -21.83 14.20 -2.15
C ILE A 16 -22.78 14.76 -1.10
N SER A 17 -22.94 14.05 0.02
CA SER A 17 -23.65 14.54 1.20
C SER A 17 -22.64 15.29 2.07
N ILE A 18 -22.97 16.52 2.42
CA ILE A 18 -22.07 17.44 3.15
C ILE A 18 -22.74 17.89 4.43
N ALA A 19 -21.99 17.88 5.52
CA ALA A 19 -22.38 18.48 6.79
C ALA A 19 -21.31 19.49 7.23
N VAL A 20 -21.75 20.66 7.68
CA VAL A 20 -20.90 21.75 8.16
C VAL A 20 -21.19 22.01 9.63
N LEU A 21 -20.17 21.89 10.47
CA LEU A 21 -20.23 22.18 11.91
C LEU A 21 -19.40 23.44 12.24
N ASP A 22 -19.83 24.17 13.26
CA ASP A 22 -19.01 25.23 13.88
C ASP A 22 -17.93 24.64 14.82
N ALA A 23 -17.17 25.53 15.47
CA ALA A 23 -16.14 25.15 16.42
C ALA A 23 -16.70 24.41 17.66
N ASN A 24 -17.95 24.65 18.02
CA ASN A 24 -18.61 24.02 19.16
C ASN A 24 -19.28 22.68 18.82
N GLY A 25 -19.31 22.31 17.53
CA GLY A 25 -19.95 21.09 17.05
C GLY A 25 -21.43 21.28 16.69
N LYS A 26 -21.92 22.53 16.69
CA LYS A 26 -23.30 22.85 16.26
C LYS A 26 -23.40 22.73 14.74
N LEU A 27 -24.42 22.04 14.26
CA LEU A 27 -24.71 21.92 12.84
C LEU A 27 -25.14 23.28 12.28
N ILE A 28 -24.37 23.77 11.29
CA ILE A 28 -24.67 25.02 10.56
C ILE A 28 -25.51 24.71 9.33
N MET A 29 -25.12 23.68 8.57
CA MET A 29 -25.71 23.34 7.27
C MET A 29 -25.57 21.85 6.95
N GLU A 30 -26.56 21.34 6.25
CA GLU A 30 -26.50 20.07 5.52
C GLU A 30 -27.03 20.26 4.10
N VAL A 31 -26.30 19.67 3.15
CA VAL A 31 -26.67 19.75 1.73
C VAL A 31 -26.19 18.50 1.02
N THR A 32 -26.87 18.15 -0.04
CA THR A 32 -26.41 17.14 -0.99
C THR A 32 -26.23 17.81 -2.34
N ILE A 33 -25.05 17.69 -2.91
CA ILE A 33 -24.68 18.28 -4.21
C ILE A 33 -24.31 17.18 -5.21
N ALA A 34 -24.26 17.52 -6.50
CA ALA A 34 -23.75 16.62 -7.52
C ALA A 34 -22.23 16.41 -7.36
N THR A 35 -21.73 15.19 -7.66
CA THR A 35 -20.31 14.88 -7.67
C THR A 35 -19.64 15.48 -8.92
N GLN A 36 -19.58 16.81 -8.96
CA GLN A 36 -19.05 17.61 -10.06
C GLN A 36 -18.13 18.72 -9.52
N THR A 37 -17.06 19.00 -10.27
CA THR A 37 -16.06 20.03 -9.89
C THR A 37 -16.71 21.39 -9.63
N GLY A 38 -17.58 21.86 -10.54
CA GLY A 38 -18.26 23.17 -10.41
C GLY A 38 -19.09 23.26 -9.14
N ALA A 39 -20.03 22.31 -8.92
CA ALA A 39 -20.91 22.28 -7.77
C ALA A 39 -20.12 22.27 -6.43
N LEU A 40 -19.00 21.54 -6.38
CA LEU A 40 -18.17 21.47 -5.19
C LEU A 40 -17.40 22.77 -4.94
N LEU A 41 -16.82 23.37 -5.97
CA LEU A 41 -16.11 24.64 -5.85
C LEU A 41 -17.05 25.78 -5.48
N ASP A 42 -18.25 25.83 -6.08
CA ASP A 42 -19.26 26.86 -5.77
C ASP A 42 -19.72 26.74 -4.32
N PHE A 43 -19.92 25.50 -3.84
CA PHE A 43 -20.23 25.23 -2.44
C PHE A 43 -19.14 25.73 -1.50
N ILE A 44 -17.87 25.38 -1.76
CA ILE A 44 -16.74 25.78 -0.90
C ILE A 44 -16.54 27.31 -0.91
N ARG A 45 -16.64 27.95 -2.07
CA ARG A 45 -16.51 29.41 -2.22
C ARG A 45 -17.64 30.19 -1.55
N GLY A 46 -18.82 29.57 -1.46
CA GLY A 46 -19.97 30.16 -0.74
C GLY A 46 -19.81 30.15 0.79
N LEU A 47 -18.79 29.45 1.33
CA LEU A 47 -18.55 29.38 2.77
C LEU A 47 -17.47 30.39 3.20
N SER A 48 -17.77 31.17 4.23
CA SER A 48 -16.79 32.07 4.85
C SER A 48 -16.04 31.44 6.02
N GLY A 49 -14.87 31.95 6.36
CA GLY A 49 -14.07 31.52 7.52
C GLY A 49 -12.95 30.52 7.18
N THR A 50 -12.39 29.89 8.21
CA THR A 50 -11.35 28.87 8.08
C THR A 50 -11.99 27.50 7.89
N LEU A 51 -11.87 26.92 6.69
CA LEU A 51 -12.52 25.67 6.31
C LEU A 51 -11.58 24.49 6.52
N ASN A 52 -12.02 23.48 7.30
CA ASN A 52 -11.36 22.19 7.42
C ASN A 52 -12.30 21.12 6.84
N VAL A 53 -11.80 20.30 5.92
CA VAL A 53 -12.61 19.31 5.19
C VAL A 53 -12.13 17.91 5.47
N SER A 54 -13.04 16.95 5.61
CA SER A 54 -12.74 15.52 5.66
C SER A 54 -13.66 14.70 4.80
N PHE A 55 -13.12 13.62 4.24
CA PHE A 55 -13.84 12.56 3.54
C PHE A 55 -13.08 11.24 3.62
N GLU A 56 -13.74 10.13 3.30
CA GLU A 56 -13.13 8.81 3.34
C GLU A 56 -12.31 8.50 2.10
N GLU A 57 -11.26 7.69 2.26
CA GLU A 57 -10.47 7.15 1.15
C GLU A 57 -11.35 6.29 0.25
N GLY A 58 -11.36 6.60 -1.05
CA GLY A 58 -12.17 5.94 -2.06
C GLY A 58 -11.68 6.25 -3.47
N THR A 59 -12.43 5.84 -4.47
CA THR A 59 -12.07 6.01 -5.88
C THR A 59 -11.86 7.48 -6.25
N SER A 60 -12.68 8.38 -5.72
CA SER A 60 -12.64 9.83 -6.00
C SER A 60 -11.71 10.61 -5.07
N ALA A 61 -11.09 9.96 -4.08
CA ALA A 61 -10.34 10.65 -3.02
C ALA A 61 -9.17 11.49 -3.54
N HIS A 62 -8.44 10.98 -4.52
CA HIS A 62 -7.31 11.74 -5.10
C HIS A 62 -7.77 13.00 -5.86
N TRP A 63 -8.84 12.88 -6.66
CA TRP A 63 -9.43 14.00 -7.36
C TRP A 63 -9.92 15.07 -6.38
N LEU A 64 -10.70 14.67 -5.37
CA LEU A 64 -11.21 15.59 -4.33
C LEU A 64 -10.08 16.24 -3.55
N TYR A 65 -9.07 15.50 -3.15
CA TYR A 65 -7.91 16.06 -2.44
C TYR A 65 -7.22 17.14 -3.28
N THR A 66 -6.90 16.84 -4.53
CA THR A 66 -6.24 17.79 -5.44
C THR A 66 -7.07 19.03 -5.71
N LEU A 67 -8.41 18.87 -5.78
CA LEU A 67 -9.34 19.98 -6.00
C LEU A 67 -9.49 20.87 -4.77
N LEU A 68 -9.56 20.29 -3.58
CA LEU A 68 -9.88 20.99 -2.34
C LEU A 68 -8.66 21.57 -1.61
N GLU A 69 -7.50 20.92 -1.73
CA GLU A 69 -6.29 21.32 -1.02
C GLU A 69 -5.92 22.81 -1.22
N PRO A 70 -5.99 23.40 -2.44
CA PRO A 70 -5.72 24.82 -2.64
C PRO A 70 -6.86 25.75 -2.21
N GLN A 71 -8.04 25.24 -1.88
CA GLN A 71 -9.25 26.03 -1.60
C GLN A 71 -9.57 26.15 -0.10
N VAL A 72 -8.97 25.30 0.75
CA VAL A 72 -9.32 25.21 2.17
C VAL A 72 -8.08 25.17 3.05
N ALA A 73 -8.22 25.49 4.32
CA ALA A 73 -7.10 25.50 5.26
C ALA A 73 -6.53 24.10 5.53
N LYS A 74 -7.39 23.08 5.50
CA LYS A 74 -6.96 21.69 5.76
C LYS A 74 -7.89 20.69 5.08
N VAL A 75 -7.29 19.67 4.44
CA VAL A 75 -8.01 18.48 3.96
C VAL A 75 -7.49 17.24 4.70
N VAL A 76 -8.40 16.46 5.24
CA VAL A 76 -8.11 15.18 5.90
C VAL A 76 -8.86 14.06 5.20
N VAL A 77 -8.14 13.26 4.42
CA VAL A 77 -8.67 12.00 3.89
C VAL A 77 -8.46 10.92 4.94
N CYS A 78 -9.48 10.18 5.32
CA CYS A 78 -9.39 9.18 6.39
C CYS A 78 -9.60 7.74 5.90
N ASP A 79 -9.03 6.76 6.64
CA ASP A 79 -9.22 5.34 6.34
C ASP A 79 -10.57 4.86 6.91
N PRO A 80 -11.55 4.49 6.05
CA PRO A 80 -12.88 4.08 6.50
C PRO A 80 -12.86 2.85 7.41
N ARG A 81 -11.80 2.02 7.35
CA ARG A 81 -11.64 0.83 8.21
C ARG A 81 -11.22 1.16 9.63
N GLN A 82 -10.70 2.36 9.87
CA GLN A 82 -10.22 2.81 11.18
C GLN A 82 -11.14 3.83 11.84
N ASN A 83 -12.20 4.24 11.15
CA ASN A 83 -13.20 5.12 11.71
C ASN A 83 -14.03 4.39 12.79
N PRO A 84 -14.39 5.07 13.90
CA PRO A 84 -15.22 4.49 14.95
C PRO A 84 -16.58 4.07 14.37
N ARG A 85 -16.85 2.77 14.32
CA ARG A 85 -18.17 2.24 13.91
C ARG A 85 -18.93 1.84 15.16
N ARG A 86 -20.12 2.40 15.37
CA ARG A 86 -21.05 1.93 16.38
C ARG A 86 -21.95 0.86 15.75
N LEU A 87 -21.99 -0.31 16.39
CA LEU A 87 -22.90 -1.40 15.99
C LEU A 87 -24.37 -0.94 16.24
N GLY A 88 -25.23 -1.11 15.23
CA GLY A 88 -26.67 -0.86 15.36
C GLY A 88 -27.16 0.56 14.98
N GLU A 89 -26.29 1.49 14.55
CA GLU A 89 -26.74 2.79 14.07
C GLU A 89 -27.37 2.69 12.67
N LYS A 90 -28.48 3.44 12.45
CA LYS A 90 -29.07 3.61 11.12
C LYS A 90 -28.03 4.26 10.20
N LYS A 91 -27.78 3.63 9.07
CA LYS A 91 -26.87 4.14 8.05
C LYS A 91 -27.62 5.16 7.17
N SER A 92 -27.06 6.37 7.03
CA SER A 92 -27.54 7.41 6.14
C SER A 92 -26.38 8.31 5.78
N ASP A 93 -26.28 8.68 4.50
CA ASP A 93 -25.20 9.49 3.95
C ASP A 93 -25.05 10.83 4.69
N ARG A 94 -26.17 11.44 5.12
CA ARG A 94 -26.18 12.67 5.95
C ARG A 94 -25.55 12.42 7.32
N LEU A 95 -25.90 11.31 7.98
CA LEU A 95 -25.32 10.94 9.28
C LEU A 95 -23.83 10.64 9.16
N ASP A 96 -23.40 10.00 8.08
CA ASP A 96 -22.00 9.68 7.86
C ASP A 96 -21.21 10.96 7.58
N ALA A 97 -21.74 11.93 6.82
CA ALA A 97 -21.15 13.24 6.64
C ALA A 97 -21.04 14.02 7.98
N ARG A 98 -22.08 14.01 8.83
CA ARG A 98 -22.00 14.64 10.18
C ARG A 98 -20.92 14.03 11.04
N LYS A 99 -20.83 12.70 11.08
CA LYS A 99 -19.79 11.97 11.84
C LYS A 99 -18.38 12.35 11.38
N LEU A 100 -18.17 12.43 10.06
CA LEU A 100 -16.88 12.84 9.51
C LEU A 100 -16.51 14.26 9.93
N ALA A 101 -17.47 15.21 9.91
CA ALA A 101 -17.26 16.57 10.39
C ALA A 101 -16.91 16.60 11.90
N GLU A 102 -17.62 15.84 12.72
CA GLU A 102 -17.41 15.78 14.16
C GLU A 102 -16.07 15.11 14.50
N TRP A 103 -15.71 13.99 13.86
CA TRP A 103 -14.42 13.35 14.07
C TRP A 103 -13.25 14.22 13.60
N LEU A 104 -13.45 15.01 12.53
CA LEU A 104 -12.48 16.02 12.10
C LEU A 104 -12.28 17.07 13.20
N ARG A 105 -13.37 17.60 13.76
CA ARG A 105 -13.36 18.60 14.83
C ARG A 105 -12.66 18.08 16.08
N LEU A 106 -12.96 16.84 16.49
CA LEU A 106 -12.35 16.19 17.64
C LEU A 106 -10.91 15.68 17.39
N GLY A 107 -10.40 15.74 16.16
CA GLY A 107 -9.06 15.25 15.80
C GLY A 107 -8.89 13.74 15.91
N THR A 108 -9.96 12.96 15.87
CA THR A 108 -9.95 11.50 16.05
C THR A 108 -9.76 10.72 14.76
N LEU A 109 -9.88 11.37 13.59
CA LEU A 109 -9.68 10.74 12.30
C LEU A 109 -8.25 10.20 12.14
N LYS A 110 -8.13 9.04 11.49
CA LYS A 110 -6.84 8.47 11.10
C LYS A 110 -6.52 8.87 9.65
N PRO A 111 -5.62 9.86 9.43
CA PRO A 111 -5.37 10.38 8.10
C PRO A 111 -4.66 9.35 7.21
N VAL A 112 -5.11 9.27 5.96
CA VAL A 112 -4.39 8.64 4.86
C VAL A 112 -3.48 9.70 4.23
N TYR A 113 -2.27 9.30 3.88
CA TYR A 113 -1.33 10.22 3.29
C TYR A 113 -1.71 10.56 1.83
N HIS A 114 -2.06 11.80 1.59
CA HIS A 114 -2.15 12.42 0.28
C HIS A 114 -1.09 13.53 0.19
N GLY A 115 -0.24 13.49 -0.81
CA GLY A 115 0.81 14.47 -1.00
C GLY A 115 1.33 14.47 -2.43
N ASN A 116 1.83 15.62 -2.87
CA ASN A 116 2.33 15.84 -4.23
C ASN A 116 3.84 15.62 -4.36
N SER A 117 4.49 14.96 -3.39
CA SER A 117 5.95 14.77 -3.34
C SER A 117 6.53 13.96 -4.50
N LEU A 118 5.71 13.17 -5.17
CA LEU A 118 6.03 12.51 -6.45
C LEU A 118 4.94 12.91 -7.44
N GLY A 119 5.33 13.35 -8.63
CA GLY A 119 4.37 13.62 -9.68
C GLY A 119 3.36 12.47 -9.86
N PRO A 120 2.12 12.74 -10.21
CA PRO A 120 1.06 11.72 -10.36
C PRO A 120 1.45 10.63 -11.36
N ALA A 121 2.33 10.93 -12.31
CA ALA A 121 2.78 10.03 -13.37
C ALA A 121 3.37 8.71 -12.85
N LEU A 122 4.29 8.73 -11.88
CA LEU A 122 4.92 7.50 -11.39
C LEU A 122 3.91 6.57 -10.68
N LYS A 123 2.91 7.11 -9.99
CA LYS A 123 1.86 6.30 -9.35
C LYS A 123 1.02 5.57 -10.39
N GLU A 124 0.61 6.26 -11.46
CA GLU A 124 -0.20 5.66 -12.52
C GLU A 124 0.59 4.65 -13.34
N LEU A 125 1.85 4.93 -13.67
CA LEU A 125 2.73 3.97 -14.34
C LEU A 125 2.97 2.72 -13.50
N ALA A 126 3.16 2.87 -12.19
CA ALA A 126 3.30 1.73 -11.27
C ALA A 126 1.99 0.92 -11.16
N ARG A 127 0.83 1.59 -11.16
CA ARG A 127 -0.49 0.95 -11.17
C ARG A 127 -0.68 0.15 -12.45
N SER A 128 -0.43 0.76 -13.61
CA SER A 128 -0.51 0.13 -14.92
C SER A 128 0.39 -1.11 -15.01
N TYR A 129 1.67 -0.97 -14.66
CA TYR A 129 2.61 -2.10 -14.66
C TYR A 129 2.13 -3.26 -13.76
N ARG A 130 1.66 -2.97 -12.55
CA ARG A 130 1.17 -3.99 -11.62
C ARG A 130 -0.08 -4.70 -12.13
N THR A 131 -1.00 -3.99 -12.75
CA THR A 131 -2.18 -4.57 -13.39
C THR A 131 -1.77 -5.54 -14.48
N LEU A 132 -0.89 -5.12 -15.39
CA LEU A 132 -0.39 -5.97 -16.46
C LEU A 132 0.38 -7.19 -15.98
N VAL A 133 1.16 -7.07 -14.87
CA VAL A 133 1.80 -8.22 -14.21
C VAL A 133 0.76 -9.21 -13.69
N SER A 134 -0.29 -8.72 -13.03
CA SER A 134 -1.37 -9.55 -12.49
C SER A 134 -2.16 -10.26 -13.60
N ASP A 135 -2.51 -9.54 -14.68
CA ASP A 135 -3.27 -10.09 -15.80
C ASP A 135 -2.47 -11.13 -16.58
N THR A 136 -1.18 -10.85 -16.82
CA THR A 136 -0.25 -11.82 -17.41
C THR A 136 -0.21 -13.11 -16.56
N ALA A 137 -0.06 -12.98 -15.25
CA ALA A 137 -0.01 -14.14 -14.34
C ALA A 137 -1.33 -14.92 -14.34
N ARG A 138 -2.49 -14.24 -14.42
CA ARG A 138 -3.81 -14.88 -14.53
C ARG A 138 -3.93 -15.70 -15.80
N VAL A 139 -3.52 -15.15 -16.95
CA VAL A 139 -3.56 -15.86 -18.25
C VAL A 139 -2.60 -17.05 -18.20
N MET A 140 -1.38 -16.89 -17.71
CA MET A 140 -0.41 -17.97 -17.56
C MET A 140 -0.95 -19.10 -16.67
N ASN A 141 -1.58 -18.77 -15.54
CA ASN A 141 -2.18 -19.76 -14.65
C ASN A 141 -3.36 -20.50 -15.30
N ARG A 142 -4.23 -19.77 -16.03
CA ARG A 142 -5.35 -20.36 -16.77
C ARG A 142 -4.85 -21.34 -17.85
N LEU A 143 -3.79 -20.99 -18.55
CA LEU A 143 -3.17 -21.84 -19.55
C LEU A 143 -2.65 -23.15 -18.93
N LYS A 144 -1.87 -23.06 -17.83
CA LYS A 144 -1.41 -24.27 -17.11
C LYS A 144 -2.56 -25.10 -16.55
N ALA A 145 -3.59 -24.47 -16.01
CA ALA A 145 -4.77 -25.17 -15.50
C ALA A 145 -5.49 -25.95 -16.60
N LEU A 146 -5.59 -25.40 -17.81
CA LEU A 146 -6.19 -26.06 -18.95
C LEU A 146 -5.49 -27.37 -19.32
N TYR A 147 -4.16 -27.40 -19.34
CA TYR A 147 -3.34 -28.58 -19.61
C TYR A 147 -3.43 -29.59 -18.47
N ARG A 148 -3.25 -29.12 -17.24
CA ARG A 148 -3.30 -29.98 -16.04
C ARG A 148 -4.64 -30.69 -15.87
N ALA A 149 -5.74 -30.03 -16.20
CA ALA A 149 -7.08 -30.64 -16.16
C ALA A 149 -7.24 -31.79 -17.15
N ARG A 150 -6.28 -32.02 -18.05
CA ARG A 150 -6.23 -33.10 -19.02
C ARG A 150 -5.07 -34.08 -18.78
N GLY A 151 -4.49 -34.06 -17.57
CA GLY A 151 -3.38 -34.91 -17.21
C GLY A 151 -2.05 -34.52 -17.89
N ILE A 152 -2.01 -33.38 -18.62
CA ILE A 152 -0.80 -32.93 -19.32
C ILE A 152 0.07 -32.12 -18.32
N GLY A 153 1.24 -32.67 -18.00
CA GLY A 153 2.20 -32.03 -17.09
C GLY A 153 2.86 -30.81 -17.73
N CYS A 154 2.77 -29.64 -17.10
CA CYS A 154 3.37 -28.38 -17.56
C CYS A 154 4.22 -27.73 -16.48
N ALA A 155 5.43 -28.27 -16.27
CA ALA A 155 6.44 -27.68 -15.40
C ALA A 155 7.20 -26.55 -16.11
N GLY A 156 7.75 -25.62 -15.31
CA GLY A 156 8.58 -24.54 -15.85
C GLY A 156 7.83 -23.52 -16.71
N THR A 157 8.52 -22.92 -17.67
CA THR A 157 8.03 -21.81 -18.50
C THR A 157 7.86 -22.14 -19.99
N ARG A 158 8.23 -23.35 -20.43
CA ARG A 158 8.19 -23.77 -21.85
C ARG A 158 6.79 -23.67 -22.45
N VAL A 159 5.75 -23.92 -21.64
CA VAL A 159 4.33 -23.81 -22.07
C VAL A 159 3.95 -22.40 -22.54
N TYR A 160 4.69 -21.37 -22.13
CA TYR A 160 4.41 -19.98 -22.50
C TYR A 160 5.23 -19.51 -23.70
N SER A 161 6.23 -20.30 -24.13
CA SER A 161 7.12 -19.90 -25.21
C SER A 161 6.45 -20.09 -26.57
N PRO A 162 6.46 -19.07 -27.45
CA PRO A 162 5.92 -19.19 -28.81
C PRO A 162 6.57 -20.34 -29.59
N ARG A 163 7.88 -20.60 -29.40
CA ARG A 163 8.64 -21.65 -30.07
C ARG A 163 8.07 -23.06 -29.87
N PHE A 164 7.43 -23.32 -28.73
CA PHE A 164 6.92 -24.66 -28.38
C PHE A 164 5.39 -24.72 -28.43
N ARG A 165 4.72 -23.66 -28.91
CA ARG A 165 3.27 -23.52 -28.86
C ARG A 165 2.53 -24.62 -29.58
N ASP A 166 2.97 -24.95 -30.81
CA ASP A 166 2.33 -25.97 -31.61
C ASP A 166 2.41 -27.35 -30.95
N GLN A 167 3.57 -27.70 -30.39
CA GLN A 167 3.75 -28.94 -29.63
C GLN A 167 2.80 -29.05 -28.43
N TRP A 168 2.51 -27.93 -27.78
CA TRP A 168 1.54 -27.89 -26.68
C TRP A 168 0.11 -27.99 -27.19
N LEU A 169 -0.25 -27.33 -28.28
CA LEU A 169 -1.59 -27.37 -28.88
C LEU A 169 -1.93 -28.76 -29.42
N GLU A 170 -0.98 -29.49 -29.98
CA GLU A 170 -1.15 -30.86 -30.48
C GLU A 170 -1.55 -31.86 -29.38
N GLN A 171 -1.14 -31.62 -28.15
CA GLN A 171 -1.53 -32.46 -27.00
C GLN A 171 -3.02 -32.31 -26.63
N LEU A 172 -3.69 -31.26 -27.12
CA LEU A 172 -5.10 -31.00 -26.85
C LEU A 172 -5.97 -31.64 -27.95
N ARG A 173 -6.51 -32.83 -27.67
CA ARG A 173 -7.35 -33.58 -28.61
C ARG A 173 -8.74 -32.98 -28.82
N GLU A 174 -9.28 -32.32 -27.76
CA GLU A 174 -10.61 -31.69 -27.79
C GLU A 174 -10.56 -30.36 -28.56
N PRO A 175 -11.38 -30.16 -29.62
CA PRO A 175 -11.37 -28.90 -30.40
C PRO A 175 -11.67 -27.66 -29.55
N GLY A 176 -12.60 -27.76 -28.59
CA GLY A 176 -12.94 -26.68 -27.68
C GLY A 176 -11.80 -26.29 -26.72
N ALA A 177 -11.02 -27.28 -26.23
CA ALA A 177 -9.87 -27.03 -25.40
C ALA A 177 -8.72 -26.36 -26.17
N ARG A 178 -8.46 -26.85 -27.39
CA ARG A 178 -7.48 -26.27 -28.32
C ARG A 178 -7.83 -24.81 -28.63
N ALA A 179 -9.06 -24.54 -29.03
CA ALA A 179 -9.51 -23.17 -29.31
C ALA A 179 -9.43 -22.26 -28.11
N ARG A 180 -9.67 -22.79 -26.89
CA ARG A 180 -9.47 -22.02 -25.63
C ARG A 180 -8.00 -21.73 -25.39
N ALA A 181 -7.10 -22.69 -25.59
CA ALA A 181 -5.66 -22.49 -25.43
C ALA A 181 -5.14 -21.43 -26.42
N GLU A 182 -5.55 -21.48 -27.69
CA GLU A 182 -5.20 -20.50 -28.73
C GLU A 182 -5.63 -19.06 -28.34
N ARG A 183 -6.82 -18.89 -27.75
CA ARG A 183 -7.27 -17.58 -27.22
C ARG A 183 -6.42 -17.12 -26.05
N LEU A 184 -6.04 -18.01 -25.14
CA LEU A 184 -5.17 -17.67 -24.01
C LEU A 184 -3.75 -17.31 -24.48
N TYR A 185 -3.22 -17.99 -25.49
CA TYR A 185 -1.94 -17.63 -26.11
C TYR A 185 -1.98 -16.25 -26.75
N ARG A 186 -3.04 -15.94 -27.52
CA ARG A 186 -3.23 -14.58 -28.09
C ARG A 186 -3.31 -13.50 -27.01
N GLN A 187 -4.01 -13.75 -25.90
CA GLN A 187 -4.02 -12.82 -24.76
C GLN A 187 -2.61 -12.63 -24.18
N LEU A 188 -1.82 -13.71 -24.06
CA LEU A 188 -0.47 -13.65 -23.55
C LEU A 188 0.45 -12.84 -24.47
N ASP A 189 0.32 -13.02 -25.78
CA ASP A 189 1.08 -12.29 -26.81
C ASP A 189 0.83 -10.78 -26.77
N LEU A 190 -0.40 -10.36 -26.43
CA LEU A 190 -0.73 -8.95 -26.23
C LEU A 190 -0.22 -8.41 -24.88
N LEU A 191 -0.33 -9.19 -23.80
CA LEU A 191 0.01 -8.72 -22.47
C LEU A 191 1.52 -8.63 -22.22
N LEU A 192 2.33 -9.51 -22.83
CA LEU A 192 3.77 -9.52 -22.60
C LEU A 192 4.47 -8.24 -23.07
N PRO A 193 4.26 -7.75 -24.31
CA PRO A 193 4.86 -6.49 -24.76
C PRO A 193 4.32 -5.28 -23.97
N LEU A 194 3.01 -5.19 -23.71
CA LEU A 194 2.43 -4.12 -22.91
C LEU A 194 3.04 -4.06 -21.48
N ARG A 195 3.24 -5.22 -20.87
CA ARG A 195 3.92 -5.30 -19.56
C ARG A 195 5.35 -4.81 -19.63
N GLN A 196 6.07 -5.12 -20.71
CA GLN A 196 7.46 -4.69 -20.87
C GLN A 196 7.54 -3.17 -21.12
N GLU A 197 6.64 -2.62 -21.90
CA GLU A 197 6.48 -1.20 -22.14
C GLU A 197 6.18 -0.45 -20.83
N ALA A 198 5.16 -0.89 -20.09
CA ALA A 198 4.81 -0.29 -18.80
C ALA A 198 5.95 -0.36 -17.78
N ARG A 199 6.73 -1.47 -17.79
CA ARG A 199 7.94 -1.60 -16.98
C ARG A 199 8.98 -0.56 -17.36
N ALA A 200 9.25 -0.40 -18.64
CA ALA A 200 10.25 0.56 -19.13
C ALA A 200 9.85 2.00 -18.77
N ALA A 201 8.59 2.38 -19.04
CA ALA A 201 8.06 3.70 -18.72
C ALA A 201 8.12 4.00 -17.21
N MET A 202 7.68 3.05 -16.36
CA MET A 202 7.75 3.20 -14.91
C MET A 202 9.18 3.38 -14.40
N VAL A 203 10.13 2.60 -14.90
CA VAL A 203 11.53 2.70 -14.50
C VAL A 203 12.15 4.02 -15.01
N ALA A 204 11.85 4.44 -16.23
CA ALA A 204 12.31 5.71 -16.78
C ALA A 204 11.82 6.90 -15.94
N GLU A 205 10.54 6.92 -15.58
CA GLU A 205 9.98 7.97 -14.73
C GLU A 205 10.60 7.97 -13.33
N SER A 206 10.81 6.78 -12.75
CA SER A 206 11.41 6.67 -11.40
C SER A 206 12.86 7.18 -11.34
N ARG A 207 13.62 7.13 -12.46
CA ARG A 207 15.00 7.64 -12.54
C ARG A 207 15.09 9.16 -12.35
N LYS A 208 14.00 9.89 -12.60
CA LYS A 208 13.94 11.34 -12.37
C LYS A 208 13.92 11.69 -10.87
N HIS A 209 13.59 10.71 -10.01
CA HIS A 209 13.53 10.93 -8.58
C HIS A 209 14.93 10.85 -7.94
N PRO A 210 15.34 11.83 -7.11
CA PRO A 210 16.68 11.86 -6.50
C PRO A 210 17.06 10.59 -5.73
N ALA A 211 16.09 9.99 -5.02
CA ALA A 211 16.32 8.78 -4.26
C ALA A 211 16.47 7.51 -5.12
N HIS A 212 16.20 7.54 -6.43
CA HIS A 212 16.29 6.34 -7.27
C HIS A 212 17.69 5.72 -7.22
N LYS A 213 18.72 6.52 -7.45
CA LYS A 213 20.13 6.07 -7.43
C LYS A 213 20.52 5.53 -6.05
N ILE A 214 20.12 6.24 -4.99
CA ILE A 214 20.36 5.86 -3.59
C ILE A 214 19.75 4.48 -3.28
N LEU A 215 18.48 4.29 -3.62
CA LEU A 215 17.78 3.03 -3.33
C LEU A 215 18.27 1.88 -4.22
N CYS A 216 18.68 2.14 -5.45
CA CYS A 216 19.30 1.14 -6.33
C CYS A 216 20.68 0.68 -5.84
N SER A 217 21.36 1.43 -4.98
CA SER A 217 22.62 0.99 -4.36
C SER A 217 22.44 -0.17 -3.37
N ILE A 218 21.22 -0.41 -2.90
CA ILE A 218 20.91 -1.50 -1.96
C ILE A 218 20.85 -2.81 -2.74
N PRO A 219 21.71 -3.84 -2.46
CA PRO A 219 21.81 -5.07 -3.24
C PRO A 219 20.50 -5.86 -3.41
N ALA A 220 19.55 -5.67 -2.49
CA ALA A 220 18.22 -6.30 -2.56
C ALA A 220 17.27 -5.64 -3.55
N LEU A 221 17.59 -4.43 -4.07
CA LEU A 221 16.65 -3.58 -4.80
C LEU A 221 17.16 -3.24 -6.20
N GLY A 222 16.59 -3.92 -7.20
CA GLY A 222 16.78 -3.51 -8.59
C GLY A 222 15.82 -2.37 -9.00
N PRO A 223 16.02 -1.77 -10.20
CA PRO A 223 15.27 -0.60 -10.66
C PRO A 223 13.75 -0.73 -10.59
N VAL A 224 13.21 -1.90 -10.87
CA VAL A 224 11.75 -2.16 -10.81
C VAL A 224 11.24 -2.09 -9.37
N ARG A 225 11.94 -2.72 -8.42
CA ARG A 225 11.55 -2.65 -7.00
C ARG A 225 11.67 -1.23 -6.47
N VAL A 226 12.69 -0.50 -6.87
CA VAL A 226 12.88 0.92 -6.50
C VAL A 226 11.76 1.78 -7.05
N ALA A 227 11.39 1.63 -8.33
CA ALA A 227 10.27 2.36 -8.93
C ALA A 227 8.96 2.12 -8.17
N LEU A 228 8.65 0.85 -7.83
CA LEU A 228 7.49 0.49 -7.03
C LEU A 228 7.55 1.06 -5.61
N LEU A 229 8.72 1.03 -4.95
CA LEU A 229 8.90 1.63 -3.62
C LEU A 229 8.64 3.14 -3.65
N LEU A 230 9.22 3.85 -4.61
CA LEU A 230 9.01 5.29 -4.78
C LEU A 230 7.53 5.61 -5.01
N ALA A 231 6.85 4.86 -5.90
CA ALA A 231 5.42 5.05 -6.17
C ALA A 231 4.53 4.81 -4.95
N LEU A 232 4.85 3.80 -4.13
CA LEU A 232 4.01 3.38 -2.99
C LEU A 232 4.31 4.16 -1.71
N LEU A 233 5.55 4.49 -1.45
CA LEU A 233 5.96 5.22 -0.26
C LEU A 233 5.91 6.72 -0.45
N GLN A 234 6.20 7.22 -1.66
CA GLN A 234 6.24 8.61 -2.10
C GLN A 234 7.30 9.46 -1.40
N THR A 235 7.38 9.42 -0.08
CA THR A 235 8.38 10.11 0.73
C THR A 235 8.71 9.30 1.99
N PRO A 236 9.95 9.33 2.45
CA PRO A 236 10.34 8.63 3.68
C PRO A 236 9.83 9.35 4.93
N TYR A 237 9.51 10.64 4.82
CA TYR A 237 9.13 11.50 5.96
C TYR A 237 7.72 11.23 6.50
N ARG A 238 6.87 10.52 5.77
CA ARG A 238 5.58 10.03 6.27
C ARG A 238 5.72 8.99 7.40
N PHE A 239 6.92 8.45 7.59
CA PHE A 239 7.21 7.48 8.66
C PHE A 239 8.18 8.08 9.68
N ARG A 240 7.77 8.20 10.95
CA ARG A 240 8.67 8.65 12.02
C ARG A 240 9.87 7.73 12.19
N GLY A 241 9.65 6.40 12.07
CA GLY A 241 10.70 5.40 12.20
C GLY A 241 10.36 4.06 11.57
N LYS A 242 11.32 3.14 11.64
CA LYS A 242 11.22 1.80 11.03
C LYS A 242 9.97 1.01 11.47
N ARG A 243 9.51 1.15 12.72
CA ARG A 243 8.33 0.44 13.23
C ARG A 243 7.05 0.85 12.48
N GLN A 244 6.87 2.13 12.19
CA GLN A 244 5.73 2.60 11.39
C GLN A 244 5.75 2.05 9.97
N LEU A 245 6.93 2.05 9.30
CA LEU A 245 7.07 1.45 7.98
C LEU A 245 6.77 -0.06 8.02
N TRP A 246 7.26 -0.78 9.04
CA TRP A 246 6.95 -2.21 9.20
C TRP A 246 5.45 -2.46 9.38
N THR A 247 4.77 -1.63 10.18
CA THR A 247 3.31 -1.71 10.35
C THR A 247 2.60 -1.47 9.03
N TYR A 248 2.97 -0.41 8.31
CA TYR A 248 2.38 -0.09 7.01
C TYR A 248 2.64 -1.16 5.94
N ALA A 249 3.84 -1.78 5.96
CA ALA A 249 4.23 -2.86 5.06
C ALA A 249 3.78 -4.27 5.53
N GLY A 250 3.07 -4.40 6.65
CA GLY A 250 2.63 -5.70 7.18
C GLY A 250 3.76 -6.62 7.64
N LEU A 251 4.87 -6.03 8.03
CA LEU A 251 6.03 -6.73 8.58
C LEU A 251 6.08 -6.67 10.12
N ALA A 252 5.27 -5.81 10.76
CA ALA A 252 5.21 -5.67 12.21
C ALA A 252 4.37 -6.79 12.83
N LEU A 253 4.78 -7.23 14.03
CA LEU A 253 3.97 -8.08 14.89
C LEU A 253 2.89 -7.25 15.58
N VAL A 254 1.69 -7.78 15.65
CA VAL A 254 0.63 -7.28 16.51
C VAL A 254 0.73 -8.02 17.84
N THR A 255 0.94 -7.27 18.90
CA THR A 255 0.98 -7.80 20.25
C THR A 255 -0.17 -7.23 21.07
N ARG A 256 -0.77 -8.07 21.89
CA ARG A 256 -1.73 -7.66 22.92
C ARG A 256 -1.06 -7.79 24.26
N THR A 257 -0.93 -6.70 24.99
CA THR A 257 -0.51 -6.67 26.39
C THR A 257 -1.69 -6.20 27.21
N SER A 258 -2.12 -6.97 28.18
CA SER A 258 -2.88 -6.43 29.29
C SER A 258 -1.88 -5.73 30.20
N ALA A 259 -2.04 -4.42 30.38
CA ALA A 259 -1.23 -3.68 31.36
C ALA A 259 -1.83 -3.94 32.75
N ASP A 260 -1.74 -5.18 33.23
CA ASP A 260 -2.20 -5.53 34.55
C ASP A 260 -1.19 -4.99 35.56
N TYR A 261 -1.70 -4.28 36.54
CA TYR A 261 -0.97 -3.90 37.75
C TYR A 261 -1.27 -4.92 38.84
N GLN A 262 -0.27 -5.22 39.66
CA GLN A 262 -0.42 -6.05 40.84
C GLN A 262 0.10 -5.27 42.07
N VAL A 263 -0.47 -5.53 43.22
CA VAL A 263 0.00 -4.98 44.49
C VAL A 263 1.01 -5.95 45.10
N VAL A 264 2.25 -5.53 45.25
CA VAL A 264 3.32 -6.30 45.88
C VAL A 264 3.87 -5.46 47.04
N GLY A 265 3.75 -5.96 48.26
CA GLY A 265 4.21 -5.24 49.43
C GLY A 265 3.53 -3.88 49.67
N GLY A 266 2.25 -3.75 49.29
CA GLY A 266 1.49 -2.50 49.41
C GLY A 266 1.75 -1.48 48.27
N GLN A 267 2.66 -1.77 47.35
CA GLN A 267 2.96 -0.90 46.19
C GLN A 267 2.37 -1.45 44.91
N VAL A 268 1.80 -0.56 44.10
CA VAL A 268 1.27 -0.90 42.77
C VAL A 268 2.44 -1.06 41.81
N THR A 269 2.70 -2.30 41.37
CA THR A 269 3.74 -2.63 40.40
C THR A 269 3.14 -3.19 39.13
N ARG A 270 3.80 -2.95 38.00
CA ARG A 270 3.33 -3.50 36.70
C ARG A 270 3.62 -5.00 36.64
N ALA A 271 2.59 -5.80 36.41
CA ALA A 271 2.76 -7.24 36.20
C ALA A 271 3.56 -7.50 34.92
N ARG A 272 4.66 -8.29 35.02
CA ARG A 272 5.51 -8.68 33.87
C ARG A 272 4.89 -9.88 33.15
N LYS A 273 3.68 -9.72 32.59
CA LYS A 273 3.13 -10.75 31.72
C LYS A 273 3.73 -10.65 30.31
N PRO A 274 4.13 -11.79 29.69
CA PRO A 274 4.61 -11.76 28.32
C PRO A 274 3.50 -11.29 27.36
N ALA A 275 3.88 -10.46 26.38
CA ALA A 275 2.94 -9.98 25.38
C ALA A 275 2.42 -11.15 24.52
N LEU A 276 1.11 -11.28 24.41
CA LEU A 276 0.50 -12.22 23.48
C LEU A 276 0.72 -11.76 22.04
N VAL A 277 1.44 -12.56 21.26
CA VAL A 277 1.69 -12.28 19.84
C VAL A 277 0.52 -12.81 19.01
N LEU A 278 -0.24 -11.91 18.39
CA LEU A 278 -1.40 -12.22 17.53
C LEU A 278 -1.03 -12.51 16.07
N GLY A 279 0.25 -12.35 15.70
CA GLY A 279 0.74 -12.52 14.34
C GLY A 279 1.13 -11.21 13.68
N LEU A 280 1.17 -11.19 12.33
CA LEU A 280 1.50 -9.99 11.56
C LEU A 280 0.28 -9.10 11.39
N ASN A 281 0.50 -7.77 11.29
CA ASN A 281 -0.55 -6.82 10.99
C ASN A 281 -1.31 -7.18 9.71
N ALA A 282 -2.62 -7.42 9.83
CA ALA A 282 -3.50 -7.76 8.70
C ALA A 282 -3.89 -6.53 7.87
N ASN A 283 -4.03 -5.35 8.50
CA ASN A 283 -4.32 -4.10 7.81
C ASN A 283 -3.03 -3.43 7.33
N HIS A 284 -2.59 -3.74 6.11
CA HIS A 284 -1.31 -3.28 5.57
C HIS A 284 -1.34 -3.15 4.05
N ASN A 285 -0.30 -2.55 3.49
CA ASN A 285 -0.07 -2.53 2.05
C ASN A 285 0.51 -3.87 1.57
N HIS A 286 -0.35 -4.71 0.99
CA HIS A 286 0.03 -6.05 0.51
C HIS A 286 1.16 -6.05 -0.51
N THR A 287 1.23 -5.03 -1.36
CA THR A 287 2.28 -4.90 -2.38
C THR A 287 3.64 -4.66 -1.75
N LEU A 288 3.72 -3.77 -0.76
CA LEU A 288 4.97 -3.52 -0.04
C LEU A 288 5.43 -4.73 0.75
N LYS A 289 4.50 -5.47 1.36
CA LYS A 289 4.82 -6.74 2.04
C LYS A 289 5.47 -7.73 1.08
N GLY A 290 4.84 -7.95 -0.08
CA GLY A 290 5.39 -8.81 -1.13
C GLY A 290 6.76 -8.33 -1.58
N LEU A 291 6.89 -7.04 -1.91
CA LEU A 291 8.13 -6.45 -2.39
C LEU A 291 9.32 -6.66 -1.43
N PHE A 292 9.13 -6.40 -0.13
CA PHE A 292 10.21 -6.62 0.85
C PHE A 292 10.51 -8.10 1.10
N LYS A 293 9.50 -8.98 1.09
CA LYS A 293 9.69 -10.43 1.19
C LYS A 293 10.43 -10.99 -0.03
N ASP A 294 10.08 -10.55 -1.23
CA ASP A 294 10.72 -10.98 -2.48
C ASP A 294 12.13 -10.40 -2.59
N ALA A 295 12.37 -9.18 -2.10
CA ALA A 295 13.69 -8.61 -1.97
C ALA A 295 14.57 -9.48 -1.06
N ALA A 296 14.09 -9.84 0.13
CA ALA A 296 14.78 -10.71 1.05
C ALA A 296 15.06 -12.10 0.43
N ALA A 297 14.07 -12.71 -0.22
CA ALA A 297 14.24 -14.01 -0.86
C ALA A 297 15.30 -13.98 -1.98
N SER A 298 15.30 -12.92 -2.80
CA SER A 298 16.25 -12.80 -3.91
C SER A 298 17.72 -12.63 -3.46
N THR A 299 17.97 -12.06 -2.29
CA THR A 299 19.33 -11.92 -1.76
C THR A 299 19.93 -13.24 -1.29
N LEU A 300 19.11 -14.24 -1.00
CA LEU A 300 19.60 -15.57 -0.56
C LEU A 300 20.20 -16.40 -1.69
N ALA A 301 19.88 -16.07 -2.95
CA ALA A 301 20.41 -16.76 -4.12
C ALA A 301 21.90 -16.44 -4.39
N HIS A 302 22.41 -15.33 -3.87
CA HIS A 302 23.78 -14.85 -4.14
C HIS A 302 24.53 -14.58 -2.83
N PRO A 303 25.86 -14.78 -2.79
CA PRO A 303 26.69 -14.35 -1.66
C PRO A 303 26.57 -12.84 -1.41
N GLY A 304 26.69 -12.43 -0.15
CA GLY A 304 26.68 -11.03 0.21
C GLY A 304 26.10 -10.75 1.60
N PRO A 305 26.16 -9.50 2.07
CA PRO A 305 25.93 -9.14 3.46
C PRO A 305 24.51 -9.49 3.98
N PHE A 306 23.53 -9.55 3.10
CA PHE A 306 22.17 -9.95 3.48
C PHE A 306 22.02 -11.46 3.65
N LYS A 307 22.73 -12.25 2.83
CA LYS A 307 22.80 -13.70 2.99
C LYS A 307 23.53 -14.06 4.27
N ASP A 308 24.65 -13.39 4.55
CA ASP A 308 25.45 -13.59 5.78
C ASP A 308 24.61 -13.27 7.02
N PHE A 309 23.87 -12.16 7.00
CA PHE A 309 22.93 -11.84 8.06
C PHE A 309 21.88 -12.95 8.27
N TYR A 310 21.31 -13.47 7.20
CA TYR A 310 20.32 -14.54 7.27
C TYR A 310 20.91 -15.82 7.82
N THR A 311 22.06 -16.28 7.31
CA THR A 311 22.72 -17.53 7.73
C THR A 311 23.15 -17.46 9.19
N THR A 312 23.65 -16.30 9.65
CA THR A 312 23.99 -16.08 11.07
C THR A 312 22.75 -16.24 11.96
N ARG A 313 21.58 -15.68 11.56
CA ARG A 313 20.35 -15.81 12.36
C ARG A 313 19.84 -17.25 12.40
N VAL A 314 19.95 -17.99 11.31
CA VAL A 314 19.58 -19.41 11.27
C VAL A 314 20.54 -20.24 12.14
N ALA A 315 21.85 -19.98 12.08
CA ALA A 315 22.86 -20.63 12.91
C ALA A 315 22.65 -20.37 14.42
N GLN A 316 22.10 -19.20 14.77
CA GLN A 316 21.67 -18.84 16.13
C GLN A 316 20.35 -19.50 16.58
N GLY A 317 19.81 -20.46 15.81
CA GLY A 317 18.59 -21.19 16.14
C GLY A 317 17.28 -20.55 15.67
N MET A 318 17.32 -19.44 14.91
CA MET A 318 16.11 -18.84 14.36
C MET A 318 15.52 -19.70 13.23
N LYS A 319 14.22 -19.97 13.26
CA LYS A 319 13.53 -20.69 12.16
C LYS A 319 13.75 -19.96 10.82
N PRO A 320 14.02 -20.68 9.72
CA PRO A 320 14.33 -20.07 8.41
C PRO A 320 13.33 -19.04 7.91
N GLU A 321 12.03 -19.29 8.14
CA GLU A 321 10.95 -18.37 7.74
C GLU A 321 10.97 -17.08 8.56
N LEU A 322 11.26 -17.18 9.87
CA LEU A 322 11.39 -16.02 10.74
C LEU A 322 12.65 -15.22 10.41
N ALA A 323 13.75 -15.90 10.08
CA ALA A 323 15.00 -15.27 9.63
C ALA A 323 14.77 -14.47 8.32
N ARG A 324 14.01 -15.03 7.35
CA ARG A 324 13.60 -14.31 6.13
C ARG A 324 12.75 -13.09 6.42
N LEU A 325 11.80 -13.20 7.33
CA LEU A 325 10.97 -12.06 7.74
C LEU A 325 11.81 -10.98 8.44
N THR A 326 12.76 -11.39 9.28
CA THR A 326 13.70 -10.49 9.96
C THR A 326 14.58 -9.77 8.95
N LEU A 327 15.05 -10.47 7.92
CA LEU A 327 15.79 -9.87 6.81
C LEU A 327 14.94 -8.86 6.02
N ALA A 328 13.68 -9.18 5.71
CA ALA A 328 12.76 -8.23 5.06
C ALA A 328 12.57 -6.95 5.88
N ARG A 329 12.45 -7.07 7.21
CA ARG A 329 12.41 -5.91 8.13
C ARG A 329 13.70 -5.11 8.10
N LYS A 330 14.85 -5.78 8.06
CA LYS A 330 16.16 -5.16 7.98
C LYS A 330 16.28 -4.33 6.70
N ILE A 331 15.93 -4.92 5.54
CA ILE A 331 15.94 -4.22 4.25
C ILE A 331 15.01 -2.99 4.29
N ALA A 332 13.79 -3.14 4.81
CA ALA A 332 12.86 -2.01 4.92
C ALA A 332 13.41 -0.88 5.82
N ALA A 333 14.09 -1.22 6.91
CA ALA A 333 14.72 -0.24 7.79
C ALA A 333 15.89 0.49 7.09
N ILE A 334 16.74 -0.23 6.33
CA ILE A 334 17.82 0.33 5.54
C ILE A 334 17.27 1.29 4.48
N VAL A 335 16.23 0.87 3.74
CA VAL A 335 15.55 1.74 2.76
C VAL A 335 15.12 3.07 3.40
N LEU A 336 14.45 3.01 4.55
CA LEU A 336 13.98 4.23 5.22
C LEU A 336 15.14 5.13 5.67
N THR A 337 16.19 4.52 6.23
CA THR A 337 17.34 5.26 6.75
C THR A 337 18.13 5.94 5.63
N LEU A 338 18.47 5.19 4.57
CA LEU A 338 19.26 5.72 3.46
C LEU A 338 18.49 6.78 2.67
N TRP A 339 17.19 6.57 2.49
CA TRP A 339 16.35 7.56 1.82
C TRP A 339 16.24 8.87 2.63
N LYS A 340 16.13 8.79 3.97
CA LYS A 340 16.11 9.99 4.82
C LYS A 340 17.44 10.73 4.86
N LYS A 341 18.54 9.99 4.86
CA LYS A 341 19.89 10.57 4.93
C LYS A 341 20.43 11.03 3.57
N GLY A 342 19.89 10.53 2.46
CA GLY A 342 20.43 10.79 1.13
C GLY A 342 21.73 10.04 0.84
N GLU A 343 22.04 8.96 1.58
CA GLU A 343 23.29 8.20 1.52
C GLU A 343 23.12 6.90 0.73
N CYS A 344 24.16 6.51 -0.04
CA CYS A 344 24.21 5.20 -0.69
C CYS A 344 24.48 4.09 0.30
N PHE A 345 24.15 2.87 -0.11
CA PHE A 345 24.34 1.68 0.72
C PHE A 345 25.83 1.39 0.97
N ASN A 346 26.12 1.08 2.23
CA ASN A 346 27.40 0.54 2.69
C ASN A 346 27.13 -0.74 3.51
N VAL A 347 28.03 -1.72 3.47
CA VAL A 347 27.91 -3.00 4.19
C VAL A 347 27.74 -2.80 5.70
N GLU A 348 28.35 -1.75 6.27
CA GLU A 348 28.19 -1.39 7.69
C GLU A 348 26.73 -1.13 8.11
N HIS A 349 25.86 -0.71 7.19
CA HIS A 349 24.42 -0.56 7.45
C HIS A 349 23.74 -1.91 7.79
N VAL A 350 24.31 -3.04 7.38
CA VAL A 350 23.79 -4.35 7.76
C VAL A 350 24.28 -4.72 9.17
N LYS A 351 25.51 -4.36 9.56
CA LYS A 351 26.09 -4.65 10.87
C LYS A 351 25.47 -3.77 11.98
N ALA A 352 25.43 -2.47 11.80
CA ALA A 352 25.06 -1.47 12.82
C ALA A 352 23.65 -1.58 13.38
N GLN A 353 22.75 -2.38 12.76
CA GLN A 353 21.39 -2.59 13.25
C GLN A 353 21.17 -3.98 13.86
N ALA A 354 22.23 -4.71 14.14
CA ALA A 354 22.17 -6.01 14.79
C ALA A 354 22.11 -5.91 16.34
N ALA A 355 22.29 -4.71 16.87
CA ALA A 355 22.17 -4.37 18.30
C ALA A 355 20.74 -3.94 18.67
#